data_4b655995f4aa55533a6bca513c1d9a64
#
_entry.id   4b655995f4aa55533a6bca513c1d9a64
#
_cell.length_a   1.000
_cell.length_b   1.000
_cell.length_c   1.000
_cell.angle_alpha   90.00
_cell.angle_beta   90.00
_cell.angle_gamma   90.00
#
_symmetry.space_group_name_H-M   'P 1'
#
loop_
_entity.id
_entity.type
_entity.pdbx_description
1 polymer ?
#
loop_
_entity_poly.entity_id
_entity_poly.type
_entity_poly.pdbx_seq_one_letter_code
_entity_poly.pdbx_strand_id
1 'polypeptide(L)'
;ETLGKFFTPEHLRGLWLGARVRLDGNRLRLALVEANSPAAKAGLRAGDTVLEVNETPVADFVDWAKETAGRGREKLSLKIFRGGRVMTVNLMLLPEEEVFNSTVIEDRLGLTVRTLTQDLAEQLGLSFYGGYLITKVADRSPAAAVGLETGAVIQRVDDSQPQSLMAFARDIHGREANDSVRLSVVWEIRRGAFIQRRSGVATVKVR
;
A
#
# COMPACT_ATOMS: atom_id res chain seq x y z
N GLU A 1 18.06 -17.53 2.12
CA GLU A 1 17.71 -16.20 1.52
C GLU A 1 16.21 -16.02 1.20
N THR A 2 15.36 -17.06 1.35
CA THR A 2 13.95 -17.00 0.89
C THR A 2 12.94 -16.69 1.99
N LEU A 3 13.29 -16.85 3.26
CA LEU A 3 12.38 -16.59 4.40
C LEU A 3 12.14 -15.09 4.69
N GLY A 4 13.08 -14.23 4.32
CA GLY A 4 12.95 -12.77 4.53
C GLY A 4 11.91 -12.08 3.64
N LYS A 5 11.43 -12.73 2.56
CA LYS A 5 10.41 -12.18 1.67
C LYS A 5 8.96 -12.45 2.12
N PHE A 6 8.76 -13.36 3.08
CA PHE A 6 7.44 -13.75 3.56
C PHE A 6 7.06 -13.13 4.91
N PHE A 7 8.02 -12.55 5.61
CA PHE A 7 7.77 -11.80 6.83
C PHE A 7 8.05 -10.33 6.57
N THR A 8 7.05 -9.61 6.13
CA THR A 8 7.04 -8.15 6.20
C THR A 8 6.36 -7.77 7.51
N PRO A 9 7.15 -7.45 8.56
CA PRO A 9 6.62 -7.14 9.89
C PRO A 9 5.74 -5.89 9.92
N GLU A 10 5.71 -5.13 8.85
CA GLU A 10 4.88 -3.96 8.68
C GLU A 10 3.38 -4.27 8.52
N HIS A 11 3.00 -5.55 8.26
CA HIS A 11 1.62 -5.97 8.01
C HIS A 11 1.04 -6.78 9.16
N LEU A 12 1.10 -6.22 10.34
CA LEU A 12 0.63 -6.89 11.54
C LEU A 12 -0.89 -6.73 11.69
N ARG A 13 -1.63 -7.73 11.19
CA ARG A 13 -3.09 -7.85 11.36
C ARG A 13 -3.89 -6.61 10.92
N GLY A 14 -3.54 -6.02 9.79
CA GLY A 14 -4.26 -4.87 9.25
C GLY A 14 -3.95 -3.54 9.94
N LEU A 15 -2.82 -3.45 10.65
CA LEU A 15 -2.33 -2.23 11.28
C LEU A 15 -1.02 -1.77 10.62
N TRP A 16 -0.85 -0.47 10.52
CA TRP A 16 0.30 0.16 9.88
C TRP A 16 1.08 1.05 10.85
N LEU A 17 2.38 0.82 10.88
CA LEU A 17 3.36 1.60 11.63
C LEU A 17 4.06 2.65 10.74
N GLY A 18 4.33 2.30 9.49
CA GLY A 18 5.12 3.09 8.54
C GLY A 18 6.60 3.08 8.86
N ALA A 19 7.10 1.96 9.37
CA ALA A 19 8.52 1.71 9.53
C ALA A 19 8.86 0.26 9.21
N ARG A 20 9.98 0.04 8.54
CA ARG A 20 10.53 -1.30 8.27
C ARG A 20 11.62 -1.61 9.25
N VAL A 21 11.56 -2.79 9.85
CA VAL A 21 12.63 -3.31 10.69
C VAL A 21 13.49 -4.30 9.91
N ARG A 22 14.78 -4.32 10.23
CA ARG A 22 15.72 -5.35 9.76
C ARG A 22 16.53 -5.89 10.92
N LEU A 23 16.98 -7.12 10.81
CA LEU A 23 17.98 -7.67 11.72
C LEU A 23 19.37 -7.20 11.27
N ASP A 24 20.09 -6.57 12.18
CA ASP A 24 21.47 -6.12 11.98
C ASP A 24 22.35 -6.75 13.07
N GLY A 25 23.06 -7.82 12.71
CA GLY A 25 23.67 -8.73 13.68
C GLY A 25 22.58 -9.40 14.54
N ASN A 26 22.61 -9.17 15.84
CA ASN A 26 21.65 -9.69 16.81
C ASN A 26 20.73 -8.59 17.36
N ARG A 27 20.43 -7.55 16.57
CA ARG A 27 19.61 -6.41 16.99
C ARG A 27 18.61 -6.01 15.90
N LEU A 28 17.40 -5.74 16.31
CA LEU A 28 16.39 -5.14 15.43
C LEU A 28 16.69 -3.65 15.24
N ARG A 29 16.76 -3.22 14.00
CA ARG A 29 16.98 -1.82 13.64
C ARG A 29 15.93 -1.34 12.65
N LEU A 30 15.48 -0.10 12.79
CA LEU A 30 14.62 0.53 11.80
C LEU A 30 15.45 0.78 10.52
N ALA A 31 15.10 0.07 9.44
CA ALA A 31 15.74 0.22 8.15
C ALA A 31 15.20 1.43 7.38
N LEU A 32 13.90 1.70 7.53
CA LEU A 32 13.17 2.78 6.88
C LEU A 32 12.11 3.31 7.85
N VAL A 33 11.85 4.60 7.80
CA VAL A 33 10.68 5.24 8.41
C VAL A 33 10.03 6.10 7.34
N GLU A 34 8.80 5.78 7.02
CA GLU A 34 8.04 6.46 5.98
C GLU A 34 7.60 7.85 6.44
N ALA A 35 7.68 8.83 5.55
CA ALA A 35 7.23 10.19 5.86
C ALA A 35 5.74 10.21 6.21
N ASN A 36 5.35 11.08 7.13
CA ASN A 36 3.97 11.25 7.62
C ASN A 36 3.36 10.02 8.32
N SER A 37 4.11 8.93 8.47
CA SER A 37 3.67 7.73 9.18
C SER A 37 3.53 7.96 10.69
N PRO A 38 2.82 7.07 11.42
CA PRO A 38 2.82 7.05 12.88
C PRO A 38 4.24 7.03 13.47
N ALA A 39 5.13 6.23 12.90
CA ALA A 39 6.53 6.16 13.32
C ALA A 39 7.27 7.51 13.15
N ALA A 40 7.11 8.17 11.99
CA ALA A 40 7.74 9.47 11.74
C ALA A 40 7.19 10.56 12.67
N LYS A 41 5.86 10.62 12.84
CA LYS A 41 5.19 11.57 13.73
C LYS A 41 5.61 11.41 15.18
N ALA A 42 5.90 10.18 15.60
CA ALA A 42 6.43 9.88 16.92
C ALA A 42 7.93 10.18 17.07
N GLY A 43 8.60 10.57 15.99
CA GLY A 43 10.03 10.92 16.00
C GLY A 43 10.98 9.75 15.85
N LEU A 44 10.51 8.57 15.43
CA LEU A 44 11.35 7.45 15.04
C LEU A 44 12.14 7.80 13.76
N ARG A 45 13.32 7.21 13.60
CA ARG A 45 14.21 7.45 12.46
C ARG A 45 14.84 6.14 11.98
N ALA A 46 15.15 6.08 10.71
CA ALA A 46 16.01 5.03 10.19
C ALA A 46 17.35 4.99 10.96
N GLY A 47 17.80 3.79 11.29
CA GLY A 47 19.00 3.56 12.11
C GLY A 47 18.73 3.39 13.61
N ASP A 48 17.54 3.69 14.12
CA ASP A 48 17.18 3.39 15.50
C ASP A 48 17.28 1.90 15.78
N THR A 49 17.91 1.51 16.87
CA THR A 49 17.90 0.14 17.34
C THR A 49 16.74 -0.05 18.30
N VAL A 50 15.87 -1.00 18.04
CA VAL A 50 14.75 -1.33 18.93
C VAL A 50 15.26 -2.28 20.01
N LEU A 51 15.01 -1.92 21.26
CA LEU A 51 15.41 -2.70 22.45
C LEU A 51 14.22 -3.43 23.07
N GLU A 52 13.10 -2.72 23.21
CA GLU A 52 11.89 -3.23 23.84
C GLU A 52 10.64 -2.70 23.11
N VAL A 53 9.60 -3.50 23.13
CA VAL A 53 8.24 -3.11 22.74
C VAL A 53 7.32 -3.34 23.93
N ASN A 54 6.64 -2.29 24.42
CA ASN A 54 5.78 -2.35 25.59
C ASN A 54 6.45 -3.03 26.81
N GLU A 55 7.67 -2.60 27.10
CA GLU A 55 8.50 -3.13 28.20
C GLU A 55 9.00 -4.56 28.02
N THR A 56 8.65 -5.23 26.92
CA THR A 56 9.13 -6.57 26.57
C THR A 56 10.37 -6.45 25.67
N PRO A 57 11.52 -7.01 26.05
CA PRO A 57 12.69 -7.06 25.18
C PRO A 57 12.41 -7.79 23.87
N VAL A 58 12.90 -7.24 22.76
CA VAL A 58 12.76 -7.83 21.44
C VAL A 58 14.12 -8.02 20.80
N ALA A 59 14.43 -9.25 20.40
CA ALA A 59 15.70 -9.60 19.78
C ALA A 59 15.55 -9.92 18.29
N ASP A 60 14.40 -10.39 17.86
CA ASP A 60 14.15 -10.84 16.49
C ASP A 60 12.78 -10.42 15.96
N PHE A 61 12.49 -10.83 14.70
CA PHE A 61 11.21 -10.54 14.06
C PHE A 61 10.02 -11.23 14.72
N VAL A 62 10.23 -12.36 15.39
CA VAL A 62 9.14 -13.11 16.03
C VAL A 62 8.70 -12.38 17.29
N ASP A 63 9.65 -11.91 18.09
CA ASP A 63 9.36 -11.09 19.28
C ASP A 63 8.70 -9.79 18.87
N TRP A 64 9.23 -9.09 17.85
CA TRP A 64 8.64 -7.89 17.29
C TRP A 64 7.19 -8.13 16.86
N ALA A 65 6.94 -9.20 16.08
CA ALA A 65 5.62 -9.53 15.59
C ALA A 65 4.63 -9.86 16.73
N LYS A 66 5.06 -10.61 17.75
CA LYS A 66 4.22 -10.92 18.91
C LYS A 66 3.79 -9.66 19.66
N GLU A 67 4.73 -8.76 19.93
CA GLU A 67 4.48 -7.58 20.74
C GLU A 67 3.73 -6.47 19.99
N THR A 68 3.86 -6.43 18.69
CA THR A 68 3.13 -5.44 17.87
C THR A 68 1.80 -5.98 17.33
N ALA A 69 1.65 -7.32 17.19
CA ALA A 69 0.44 -7.93 16.66
C ALA A 69 -0.74 -7.85 17.64
N GLY A 70 -1.90 -7.40 17.14
CA GLY A 70 -3.18 -7.53 17.84
C GLY A 70 -3.47 -6.49 18.92
N ARG A 71 -2.68 -5.43 19.00
CA ARG A 71 -2.91 -4.35 19.97
C ARG A 71 -3.84 -3.24 19.46
N GLY A 72 -4.46 -3.41 18.31
CA GLY A 72 -5.43 -2.46 17.76
C GLY A 72 -4.91 -1.02 17.74
N ARG A 73 -5.76 -0.08 18.15
CA ARG A 73 -5.41 1.35 18.31
C ARG A 73 -4.71 1.68 19.61
N GLU A 74 -4.23 0.68 20.35
CA GLU A 74 -3.53 0.89 21.60
C GLU A 74 -2.19 1.58 21.37
N LYS A 75 -1.78 2.35 22.37
CA LYS A 75 -0.47 2.98 22.39
C LYS A 75 0.62 1.92 22.36
N LEU A 76 1.52 2.02 21.39
CA LEU A 76 2.73 1.23 21.32
C LEU A 76 3.87 2.03 21.95
N SER A 77 4.57 1.43 22.90
CA SER A 77 5.75 2.02 23.53
C SER A 77 6.98 1.31 23.01
N LEU A 78 7.87 2.04 22.34
CA LEU A 78 9.14 1.54 21.83
C LEU A 78 10.31 2.12 22.63
N LYS A 79 11.11 1.27 23.24
CA LYS A 79 12.39 1.68 23.80
C LYS A 79 13.47 1.49 22.74
N ILE A 80 14.10 2.57 22.36
CA ILE A 80 15.08 2.59 21.26
C ILE A 80 16.43 3.12 21.75
N PHE A 81 17.49 2.72 21.02
CA PHE A 81 18.83 3.28 21.18
C PHE A 81 19.21 4.06 19.93
N ARG A 82 19.57 5.33 20.14
CA ARG A 82 19.98 6.28 19.10
C ARG A 82 21.12 7.14 19.60
N GLY A 83 22.23 7.21 18.87
CA GLY A 83 23.32 8.15 19.17
C GLY A 83 23.89 8.04 20.58
N GLY A 84 24.05 6.81 21.12
CA GLY A 84 24.55 6.60 22.47
C GLY A 84 23.53 6.76 23.60
N ARG A 85 22.25 7.02 23.28
CA ARG A 85 21.19 7.27 24.27
C ARG A 85 20.03 6.29 24.10
N VAL A 86 19.48 5.86 25.21
CA VAL A 86 18.22 5.11 25.25
C VAL A 86 17.07 6.10 25.44
N MET A 87 16.00 5.94 24.69
CA MET A 87 14.81 6.76 24.77
C MET A 87 13.54 5.93 24.54
N THR A 88 12.44 6.36 25.15
CA THR A 88 11.13 5.73 24.94
C THR A 88 10.29 6.61 24.02
N VAL A 89 9.70 6.00 23.00
CA VAL A 89 8.84 6.64 22.00
C VAL A 89 7.47 5.98 22.06
N ASN A 90 6.43 6.77 22.26
CA ASN A 90 5.05 6.30 22.27
C ASN A 90 4.35 6.69 20.97
N LEU A 91 3.64 5.76 20.37
CA LEU A 91 2.88 5.96 19.13
C LEU A 91 1.62 5.10 19.10
N MET A 92 0.74 5.41 18.16
CA MET A 92 -0.45 4.60 17.87
C MET A 92 -0.34 4.08 16.43
N LEU A 93 -0.63 2.79 16.24
CA LEU A 93 -0.75 2.19 14.93
C LEU A 93 -2.06 2.66 14.26
N LEU A 94 -2.05 2.77 12.93
CA LEU A 94 -3.24 3.09 12.15
C LEU A 94 -3.77 1.83 11.47
N PRO A 95 -5.10 1.68 11.33
CA PRO A 95 -5.67 0.65 10.46
C PRO A 95 -5.17 0.83 9.03
N GLU A 96 -4.75 -0.26 8.39
CA GLU A 96 -4.26 -0.22 7.01
C GLU A 96 -5.32 0.31 6.04
N GLU A 97 -6.59 0.05 6.29
CA GLU A 97 -7.72 0.54 5.49
C GLU A 97 -7.86 2.08 5.52
N GLU A 98 -7.43 2.72 6.61
CA GLU A 98 -7.38 4.18 6.70
C GLU A 98 -6.24 4.77 5.88
N VAL A 99 -5.19 3.99 5.63
CA VAL A 99 -3.97 4.42 4.93
C VAL A 99 -4.01 3.99 3.47
N PHE A 100 -4.27 2.70 3.20
CA PHE A 100 -4.23 2.13 1.86
C PHE A 100 -5.63 2.03 1.26
N ASN A 101 -6.10 3.11 0.71
CA ASN A 101 -7.42 3.24 0.12
C ASN A 101 -7.36 3.92 -1.26
N SER A 102 -8.51 4.19 -1.85
CA SER A 102 -8.61 4.82 -3.17
C SER A 102 -7.95 6.20 -3.26
N THR A 103 -7.84 6.93 -2.15
CA THR A 103 -7.19 8.25 -2.12
C THR A 103 -5.71 8.16 -2.48
N VAL A 104 -5.00 7.11 -2.04
CA VAL A 104 -3.60 6.88 -2.41
C VAL A 104 -3.45 6.74 -3.93
N ILE A 105 -4.37 6.02 -4.57
CA ILE A 105 -4.35 5.83 -6.02
C ILE A 105 -4.66 7.16 -6.73
N GLU A 106 -5.61 7.93 -6.21
CA GLU A 106 -5.96 9.24 -6.75
C GLU A 106 -4.78 10.22 -6.62
N ASP A 107 -4.17 10.31 -5.46
CA ASP A 107 -3.05 11.22 -5.21
C ASP A 107 -1.82 10.87 -6.05
N ARG A 108 -1.52 9.59 -6.18
CA ARG A 108 -0.28 9.12 -6.81
C ARG A 108 -0.39 8.96 -8.32
N LEU A 109 -1.54 8.54 -8.84
CA LEU A 109 -1.76 8.28 -10.27
C LEU A 109 -2.75 9.25 -10.91
N GLY A 110 -3.62 9.88 -10.12
CA GLY A 110 -4.73 10.70 -10.59
C GLY A 110 -5.94 9.88 -11.05
N LEU A 111 -6.12 8.69 -10.50
CA LEU A 111 -7.20 7.77 -10.82
C LEU A 111 -8.12 7.56 -9.63
N THR A 112 -9.41 7.86 -9.78
CA THR A 112 -10.41 7.36 -8.84
C THR A 112 -10.94 6.04 -9.38
N VAL A 113 -10.84 4.98 -8.57
CA VAL A 113 -11.21 3.63 -8.98
C VAL A 113 -12.17 2.98 -7.99
N ARG A 114 -12.98 2.05 -8.49
CA ARG A 114 -13.86 1.19 -7.69
C ARG A 114 -13.69 -0.26 -8.11
N THR A 115 -13.79 -1.18 -7.17
CA THR A 115 -13.84 -2.61 -7.49
C THR A 115 -15.05 -2.87 -8.39
N LEU A 116 -14.83 -3.51 -9.54
CA LEU A 116 -15.88 -3.91 -10.46
C LEU A 116 -16.47 -5.24 -9.98
N THR A 117 -17.48 -5.15 -9.11
CA THR A 117 -18.26 -6.31 -8.67
C THR A 117 -19.19 -6.79 -9.78
N GLN A 118 -19.72 -8.00 -9.65
CA GLN A 118 -20.70 -8.54 -10.60
C GLN A 118 -21.94 -7.63 -10.69
N ASP A 119 -22.50 -7.22 -9.56
CA ASP A 119 -23.68 -6.33 -9.50
C ASP A 119 -23.41 -4.99 -10.22
N LEU A 120 -22.22 -4.40 -10.00
CA LEU A 120 -21.86 -3.16 -10.67
C LEU A 120 -21.68 -3.36 -12.18
N ALA A 121 -21.10 -4.47 -12.59
CA ALA A 121 -20.94 -4.80 -14.02
C ALA A 121 -22.30 -4.96 -14.70
N GLU A 122 -23.25 -5.66 -14.07
CA GLU A 122 -24.60 -5.82 -14.55
C GLU A 122 -25.34 -4.47 -14.67
N GLN A 123 -25.23 -3.61 -13.65
CA GLN A 123 -25.79 -2.25 -13.69
C GLN A 123 -25.25 -1.40 -14.82
N LEU A 124 -23.96 -1.56 -15.14
CA LEU A 124 -23.29 -0.83 -16.22
C LEU A 124 -23.43 -1.51 -17.58
N GLY A 125 -24.05 -2.70 -17.62
CA GLY A 125 -24.23 -3.49 -18.83
C GLY A 125 -22.93 -4.05 -19.38
N LEU A 126 -21.91 -4.26 -18.57
CA LEU A 126 -20.65 -4.86 -18.94
C LEU A 126 -20.78 -6.38 -19.01
N SER A 127 -20.07 -7.00 -19.95
CA SER A 127 -20.09 -8.45 -20.16
C SER A 127 -19.10 -9.22 -19.28
N PHE A 128 -18.38 -8.53 -18.41
CA PHE A 128 -17.38 -9.09 -17.50
C PHE A 128 -17.34 -8.31 -16.18
N TYR A 129 -16.79 -8.93 -15.15
CA TYR A 129 -16.54 -8.34 -13.85
C TYR A 129 -15.13 -8.66 -13.34
N GLY A 130 -14.75 -8.06 -12.23
CA GLY A 130 -13.41 -8.14 -11.65
C GLY A 130 -12.50 -7.00 -12.12
N GLY A 131 -11.44 -6.76 -11.36
CA GLY A 131 -10.57 -5.62 -11.55
C GLY A 131 -11.14 -4.33 -10.97
N TYR A 132 -10.64 -3.19 -11.45
CA TYR A 132 -10.93 -1.86 -10.89
C TYR A 132 -11.41 -0.93 -12.00
N LEU A 133 -12.68 -0.55 -11.93
CA LEU A 133 -13.30 0.41 -12.84
C LEU A 133 -12.74 1.81 -12.56
N ILE A 134 -12.24 2.49 -13.57
CA ILE A 134 -11.85 3.89 -13.51
C ILE A 134 -13.13 4.73 -13.57
N THR A 135 -13.45 5.38 -12.45
CA THR A 135 -14.64 6.24 -12.35
C THR A 135 -14.33 7.71 -12.61
N LYS A 136 -13.06 8.12 -12.45
CA LYS A 136 -12.59 9.46 -12.76
C LYS A 136 -11.11 9.45 -13.07
N VAL A 137 -10.69 10.30 -14.01
CA VAL A 137 -9.29 10.62 -14.29
C VAL A 137 -9.10 12.10 -14.01
N ALA A 138 -8.17 12.45 -13.13
CA ALA A 138 -7.90 13.84 -12.80
C ALA A 138 -7.16 14.54 -13.95
N ASP A 139 -7.56 15.76 -14.26
CA ASP A 139 -6.90 16.57 -15.28
C ASP A 139 -5.41 16.78 -14.98
N ARG A 140 -4.60 16.75 -16.04
CA ARG A 140 -3.13 16.92 -15.92
C ARG A 140 -2.46 15.93 -14.99
N SER A 141 -3.10 14.78 -14.76
CA SER A 141 -2.54 13.69 -13.97
C SER A 141 -1.61 12.80 -14.78
N PRO A 142 -0.77 11.98 -14.14
CA PRO A 142 0.01 10.97 -14.84
C PRO A 142 -0.85 10.01 -15.66
N ALA A 143 -2.02 9.63 -15.15
CA ALA A 143 -2.97 8.78 -15.85
C ALA A 143 -3.57 9.45 -17.09
N ALA A 144 -3.93 10.73 -16.99
CA ALA A 144 -4.42 11.50 -18.13
C ALA A 144 -3.34 11.64 -19.24
N ALA A 145 -2.07 11.81 -18.83
CA ALA A 145 -0.95 11.97 -19.76
C ALA A 145 -0.71 10.73 -20.65
N VAL A 146 -1.12 9.55 -20.20
CA VAL A 146 -1.01 8.31 -20.97
C VAL A 146 -2.33 7.87 -21.63
N GLY A 147 -3.35 8.75 -21.60
CA GLY A 147 -4.63 8.52 -22.29
C GLY A 147 -5.55 7.53 -21.58
N LEU A 148 -5.43 7.36 -20.27
CA LEU A 148 -6.43 6.60 -19.51
C LEU A 148 -7.73 7.42 -19.42
N GLU A 149 -8.85 6.72 -19.54
CA GLU A 149 -10.17 7.32 -19.58
C GLU A 149 -11.12 6.65 -18.58
N THR A 150 -12.15 7.40 -18.18
CA THR A 150 -13.26 6.87 -17.38
C THR A 150 -13.98 5.76 -18.13
N GLY A 151 -14.39 4.72 -17.40
CA GLY A 151 -15.04 3.52 -17.97
C GLY A 151 -14.08 2.41 -18.35
N ALA A 152 -12.76 2.67 -18.40
CA ALA A 152 -11.78 1.59 -18.51
C ALA A 152 -11.70 0.79 -17.21
N VAL A 153 -11.38 -0.49 -17.32
CA VAL A 153 -11.22 -1.40 -16.18
C VAL A 153 -9.78 -1.88 -16.11
N ILE A 154 -9.12 -1.57 -15.00
CA ILE A 154 -7.77 -2.07 -14.70
C ILE A 154 -7.88 -3.51 -14.24
N GLN A 155 -7.27 -4.42 -14.95
CA GLN A 155 -7.25 -5.85 -14.62
C GLN A 155 -5.97 -6.29 -13.96
N ARG A 156 -4.84 -5.66 -14.32
CA ARG A 156 -3.52 -6.00 -13.74
C ARG A 156 -2.73 -4.72 -13.47
N VAL A 157 -1.94 -4.80 -12.42
CA VAL A 157 -0.92 -3.83 -12.06
C VAL A 157 0.43 -4.53 -12.20
N ASP A 158 1.27 -4.07 -13.10
CA ASP A 158 2.41 -4.78 -13.65
C ASP A 158 2.00 -6.20 -14.12
N ASP A 159 2.57 -7.24 -13.54
CA ASP A 159 2.29 -8.62 -13.93
C ASP A 159 1.31 -9.32 -12.98
N SER A 160 0.80 -8.62 -11.96
CA SER A 160 -0.08 -9.18 -10.94
C SER A 160 -1.49 -8.60 -11.00
N GLN A 161 -2.46 -9.40 -10.56
CA GLN A 161 -3.82 -8.93 -10.30
C GLN A 161 -3.93 -8.66 -8.78
N PRO A 162 -4.10 -7.40 -8.35
CA PRO A 162 -4.28 -7.10 -6.94
C PRO A 162 -5.54 -7.77 -6.40
N GLN A 163 -5.41 -8.45 -5.27
CA GLN A 163 -6.53 -9.20 -4.66
C GLN A 163 -7.60 -8.28 -4.03
N SER A 164 -7.24 -7.05 -3.71
CA SER A 164 -8.13 -6.04 -3.14
C SER A 164 -7.70 -4.63 -3.52
N LEU A 165 -8.62 -3.67 -3.37
CA LEU A 165 -8.31 -2.25 -3.56
C LEU A 165 -7.20 -1.78 -2.61
N MET A 166 -7.20 -2.30 -1.37
CA MET A 166 -6.14 -2.04 -0.39
C MET A 166 -4.78 -2.57 -0.86
N ALA A 167 -4.73 -3.77 -1.45
CA ALA A 167 -3.49 -4.32 -2.00
C ALA A 167 -2.97 -3.49 -3.18
N PHE A 168 -3.87 -2.99 -4.03
CA PHE A 168 -3.51 -2.06 -5.11
C PHE A 168 -2.96 -0.74 -4.55
N ALA A 169 -3.67 -0.13 -3.61
CA ALA A 169 -3.25 1.12 -2.98
C ALA A 169 -1.89 0.99 -2.26
N ARG A 170 -1.66 -0.14 -1.60
CA ARG A 170 -0.39 -0.44 -0.92
C ARG A 170 0.76 -0.57 -1.91
N ASP A 171 0.56 -1.26 -3.03
CA ASP A 171 1.59 -1.35 -4.08
C ASP A 171 1.97 0.03 -4.60
N ILE A 172 0.98 0.88 -4.88
CA ILE A 172 1.22 2.26 -5.34
C ILE A 172 1.88 3.13 -4.28
N HIS A 173 1.48 2.96 -3.00
CA HIS A 173 2.09 3.69 -1.87
C HIS A 173 3.59 3.40 -1.72
N GLY A 174 3.96 2.12 -1.87
CA GLY A 174 5.35 1.67 -1.71
C GLY A 174 6.32 2.09 -2.82
N ARG A 175 5.84 2.76 -3.87
CA ARG A 175 6.67 3.20 -5.00
C ARG A 175 7.27 4.59 -4.77
N GLU A 176 8.44 4.83 -5.34
CA GLU A 176 9.05 6.15 -5.31
C GLU A 176 8.42 7.07 -6.38
N ALA A 177 8.62 8.37 -6.21
CA ALA A 177 8.20 9.33 -7.23
C ALA A 177 8.97 9.10 -8.54
N ASN A 178 8.27 9.16 -9.67
CA ASN A 178 8.73 8.83 -11.01
C ASN A 178 8.92 7.33 -11.32
N ASP A 179 8.63 6.41 -10.40
CA ASP A 179 8.53 5.00 -10.72
C ASP A 179 7.44 4.78 -11.78
N SER A 180 7.63 3.76 -12.59
CA SER A 180 6.69 3.39 -13.64
C SER A 180 5.82 2.22 -13.21
N VAL A 181 4.53 2.35 -13.42
CA VAL A 181 3.51 1.31 -13.17
C VAL A 181 2.85 0.95 -14.48
N ARG A 182 2.80 -0.32 -14.83
CA ARG A 182 2.09 -0.83 -16.01
C ARG A 182 0.68 -1.25 -15.60
N LEU A 183 -0.31 -0.59 -16.17
CA LEU A 183 -1.71 -0.91 -15.96
C LEU A 183 -2.27 -1.61 -17.19
N SER A 184 -2.63 -2.89 -17.05
CA SER A 184 -3.37 -3.60 -18.11
C SER A 184 -4.84 -3.25 -17.98
N VAL A 185 -5.38 -2.62 -19.01
CA VAL A 185 -6.74 -2.08 -19.01
C VAL A 185 -7.58 -2.68 -20.13
N VAL A 186 -8.88 -2.76 -19.86
CA VAL A 186 -9.88 -3.27 -20.81
C VAL A 186 -10.99 -2.24 -20.93
N TRP A 187 -11.40 -1.98 -22.16
CA TRP A 187 -12.59 -1.17 -22.48
C TRP A 187 -13.62 -2.03 -23.17
N GLU A 188 -14.85 -1.82 -22.85
CA GLU A 188 -15.98 -2.41 -23.57
C GLU A 188 -16.80 -1.30 -24.21
N ILE A 189 -16.95 -1.35 -25.53
CA ILE A 189 -17.72 -0.39 -26.31
C ILE A 189 -18.94 -1.13 -26.85
N ARG A 190 -20.12 -0.67 -26.48
CA ARG A 190 -21.39 -1.21 -26.97
C ARG A 190 -21.89 -0.34 -28.14
N ARG A 191 -22.10 -0.98 -29.29
CA ARG A 191 -22.71 -0.35 -30.46
C ARG A 191 -23.93 -1.19 -30.88
N GLY A 192 -25.11 -0.82 -30.38
CA GLY A 192 -26.33 -1.61 -30.60
C GLY A 192 -26.20 -3.00 -29.96
N ALA A 193 -26.41 -4.03 -30.75
CA ALA A 193 -26.25 -5.44 -30.32
C ALA A 193 -24.79 -5.92 -30.27
N PHE A 194 -23.85 -5.16 -30.78
CA PHE A 194 -22.45 -5.56 -30.83
C PHE A 194 -21.68 -5.04 -29.62
N ILE A 195 -20.96 -5.94 -29.00
CA ILE A 195 -20.04 -5.65 -27.89
C ILE A 195 -18.62 -5.81 -28.45
N GLN A 196 -17.85 -4.73 -28.42
CA GLN A 196 -16.44 -4.75 -28.78
C GLN A 196 -15.60 -4.53 -27.53
N ARG A 197 -14.76 -5.52 -27.19
CA ARG A 197 -13.78 -5.42 -26.11
C ARG A 197 -12.42 -5.06 -26.71
N ARG A 198 -11.78 -4.06 -26.13
CA ARG A 198 -10.41 -3.67 -26.42
C ARG A 198 -9.57 -3.78 -25.15
N SER A 199 -8.31 -4.16 -25.30
CA SER A 199 -7.35 -4.18 -24.21
C SER A 199 -6.10 -3.40 -24.58
N GLY A 200 -5.44 -2.86 -23.58
CA GLY A 200 -4.19 -2.13 -23.75
C GLY A 200 -3.38 -2.13 -22.48
N VAL A 201 -2.14 -1.66 -22.58
CA VAL A 201 -1.25 -1.46 -21.45
C VAL A 201 -0.85 0.01 -21.42
N ALA A 202 -1.11 0.67 -20.30
CA ALA A 202 -0.67 2.04 -20.06
C ALA A 202 0.45 2.02 -19.02
N THR A 203 1.56 2.72 -19.31
CA THR A 203 2.66 2.90 -18.35
C THR A 203 2.53 4.27 -17.71
N VAL A 204 2.14 4.31 -16.46
CA VAL A 204 1.88 5.53 -15.69
C VAL A 204 3.06 5.81 -14.78
N LYS A 205 3.48 7.07 -14.71
CA LYS A 205 4.48 7.50 -13.72
C LYS A 205 3.80 7.88 -12.42
N VAL A 206 4.38 7.41 -11.31
CA VAL A 206 3.90 7.73 -9.96
C VAL A 206 4.37 9.15 -9.59
N ARG A 207 3.50 9.94 -8.97
CA ARG A 207 3.87 11.26 -8.41
C ARG A 207 4.68 11.11 -7.15
#